data_0778aadd1e2efc08af4c18850bb2904d
#
_entry.id   0778aadd1e2efc08af4c18850bb2904d
#
_cell.length_a   1.000
_cell.length_b   1.000
_cell.length_c   1.000
_cell.angle_alpha   90.00
_cell.angle_beta   90.00
_cell.angle_gamma   90.00
#
_symmetry.space_group_name_H-M   'P 1'
#
loop_
_entity.id
_entity.type
_entity.pdbx_description
1 polymer ?
#
loop_
_entity_poly.entity_id
_entity_poly.type
_entity_poly.pdbx_seq_one_letter_code
_entity_poly.pdbx_strand_id
1 'polypeptide(L)'
;LHWRFFLRPGIHFHHGRELEISDVINSLQRACTLPLYGHISRIHSPTAWTVDIELSEPDQWLPWLMGYIPSMILPREWDSLPHFASQPVGTGPYAVTRNTNNQLKIRAFDDYFGYRALIDEVNVWVLPEISEELSCGLTLEGSTEGEKAVESRLEEGCYYLLFDARSHR
;
A
#
# COMPACT_ATOMS: atom_id res chain seq x y z
N LEU A 1 11.30 -26.47 -1.26
CA LEU A 1 10.89 -25.23 -0.59
C LEU A 1 10.14 -24.38 -1.61
N HIS A 2 8.82 -24.44 -1.58
CA HIS A 2 8.00 -23.95 -2.66
C HIS A 2 6.66 -23.47 -2.12
N TRP A 3 6.26 -22.25 -2.51
CA TRP A 3 4.96 -21.68 -2.25
C TRP A 3 4.20 -21.49 -3.55
N ARG A 4 2.90 -21.77 -3.55
CA ARG A 4 1.99 -21.51 -4.67
C ARG A 4 0.89 -20.59 -4.23
N PHE A 5 0.73 -19.49 -4.96
CA PHE A 5 -0.34 -18.52 -4.78
C PHE A 5 -1.29 -18.58 -5.97
N PHE A 6 -2.58 -18.45 -5.68
CA PHE A 6 -3.63 -18.43 -6.69
C PHE A 6 -4.17 -17.01 -6.80
N LEU A 7 -4.18 -16.49 -8.01
CA LEU A 7 -4.72 -15.17 -8.29
C LEU A 7 -6.24 -15.25 -8.43
N ARG A 8 -6.92 -14.23 -7.91
CA ARG A 8 -8.34 -14.04 -8.12
C ARG A 8 -8.55 -13.41 -9.49
N PRO A 9 -9.45 -13.92 -10.34
CA PRO A 9 -9.82 -13.28 -11.60
C PRO A 9 -10.64 -12.01 -11.38
N GLY A 10 -10.72 -11.14 -12.38
CA GLY A 10 -11.57 -9.95 -12.38
C GLY A 10 -11.10 -8.84 -11.46
N ILE A 11 -9.82 -8.82 -11.07
CA ILE A 11 -9.24 -7.70 -10.34
C ILE A 11 -8.85 -6.60 -11.31
N HIS A 12 -9.29 -5.36 -11.04
CA HIS A 12 -8.96 -4.20 -11.85
C HIS A 12 -8.05 -3.23 -11.10
N PHE A 13 -7.14 -2.61 -11.83
CA PHE A 13 -6.42 -1.44 -11.37
C PHE A 13 -7.29 -0.19 -11.44
N HIS A 14 -6.97 0.84 -10.67
CA HIS A 14 -7.71 2.11 -10.61
C HIS A 14 -7.89 2.79 -11.97
N HIS A 15 -7.03 2.50 -12.95
CA HIS A 15 -7.14 3.02 -14.32
C HIS A 15 -7.98 2.12 -15.24
N GLY A 16 -8.66 1.08 -14.71
CA GLY A 16 -9.61 0.23 -15.40
C GLY A 16 -9.04 -1.01 -16.10
N ARG A 17 -7.71 -1.18 -16.17
CA ARG A 17 -7.10 -2.39 -16.74
C ARG A 17 -7.20 -3.55 -15.76
N GLU A 18 -7.54 -4.73 -16.25
CA GLU A 18 -7.53 -5.96 -15.44
C GLU A 18 -6.08 -6.37 -15.09
N LEU A 19 -5.91 -6.89 -13.87
CA LEU A 19 -4.65 -7.42 -13.39
C LEU A 19 -4.29 -8.71 -14.13
N GLU A 20 -3.09 -8.77 -14.65
CA GLU A 20 -2.52 -9.93 -15.31
C GLU A 20 -1.40 -10.55 -14.48
N ILE A 21 -1.08 -11.81 -14.76
CA ILE A 21 0.01 -12.53 -14.07
C ILE A 21 1.36 -11.81 -14.21
N SER A 22 1.59 -11.15 -15.34
CA SER A 22 2.81 -10.37 -15.60
C SER A 22 2.98 -9.19 -14.63
N ASP A 23 1.90 -8.56 -14.19
CA ASP A 23 1.94 -7.48 -13.20
C ASP A 23 2.45 -8.01 -11.86
N VAL A 24 1.99 -9.19 -11.47
CA VAL A 24 2.38 -9.86 -10.22
C VAL A 24 3.85 -10.26 -10.28
N ILE A 25 4.27 -10.94 -11.36
CA ILE A 25 5.66 -11.37 -11.53
C ILE A 25 6.61 -10.18 -11.49
N ASN A 26 6.33 -9.13 -12.26
CA ASN A 26 7.18 -7.93 -12.31
C ASN A 26 7.27 -7.24 -10.94
N SER A 27 6.15 -7.13 -10.23
CA SER A 27 6.12 -6.51 -8.90
C SER A 27 6.93 -7.30 -7.88
N LEU A 28 6.79 -8.62 -7.86
CA LEU A 28 7.54 -9.48 -6.96
C LEU A 28 9.04 -9.53 -7.32
N GLN A 29 9.38 -9.54 -8.61
CA GLN A 29 10.79 -9.44 -9.05
C GLN A 29 11.42 -8.11 -8.61
N ARG A 30 10.67 -7.01 -8.66
CA ARG A 30 11.11 -5.73 -8.11
C ARG A 30 11.35 -5.84 -6.60
N ALA A 31 10.47 -6.48 -5.84
CA ALA A 31 10.66 -6.68 -4.40
C ALA A 31 11.91 -7.48 -4.10
N CYS A 32 12.25 -8.48 -4.92
CA CYS A 32 13.44 -9.32 -4.77
C CYS A 32 14.77 -8.57 -4.94
N THR A 33 14.77 -7.30 -5.36
CA THR A 33 15.96 -6.46 -5.32
C THR A 33 16.36 -6.06 -3.91
N LEU A 34 15.48 -6.22 -2.92
CA LEU A 34 15.71 -5.89 -1.52
C LEU A 34 16.25 -7.10 -0.76
N PRO A 35 17.19 -6.91 0.18
CA PRO A 35 17.79 -8.00 0.96
C PRO A 35 16.78 -8.87 1.70
N LEU A 36 15.64 -8.29 2.12
CA LEU A 36 14.56 -8.98 2.82
C LEU A 36 13.97 -10.15 2.02
N TYR A 37 14.05 -10.12 0.70
CA TYR A 37 13.56 -11.15 -0.22
C TYR A 37 14.67 -12.02 -0.80
N GLY A 38 15.91 -11.91 -0.29
CA GLY A 38 17.09 -12.57 -0.82
C GLY A 38 17.04 -14.09 -0.81
N HIS A 39 16.16 -14.70 -0.01
CA HIS A 39 15.92 -16.14 0.05
C HIS A 39 14.97 -16.65 -1.05
N ILE A 40 14.33 -15.74 -1.82
CA ILE A 40 13.53 -16.12 -2.99
C ILE A 40 14.48 -16.41 -4.16
N SER A 41 14.54 -17.66 -4.56
CA SER A 41 15.45 -18.10 -5.62
C SER A 41 14.82 -17.99 -7.02
N ARG A 42 13.50 -18.18 -7.13
CA ARG A 42 12.80 -18.13 -8.42
C ARG A 42 11.34 -17.78 -8.24
N ILE A 43 10.82 -16.98 -9.19
CA ILE A 43 9.39 -16.67 -9.31
C ILE A 43 8.99 -17.00 -10.75
N HIS A 44 7.94 -17.81 -10.91
CA HIS A 44 7.40 -18.15 -12.22
C HIS A 44 5.90 -18.42 -12.15
N SER A 45 5.25 -18.43 -13.30
CA SER A 45 3.81 -18.70 -13.40
C SER A 45 3.57 -19.93 -14.27
N PRO A 46 3.13 -21.06 -13.71
CA PRO A 46 2.77 -22.24 -14.50
C PRO A 46 1.46 -22.03 -15.28
N THR A 47 0.60 -21.14 -14.83
CA THR A 47 -0.66 -20.76 -15.49
C THR A 47 -0.91 -19.27 -15.37
N ALA A 48 -1.90 -18.74 -16.11
CA ALA A 48 -2.30 -17.33 -16.00
C ALA A 48 -2.81 -16.93 -14.61
N TRP A 49 -3.10 -17.88 -13.73
CA TRP A 49 -3.72 -17.65 -12.43
C TRP A 49 -2.91 -18.18 -11.25
N THR A 50 -1.69 -18.65 -11.49
CA THR A 50 -0.84 -19.19 -10.42
C THR A 50 0.54 -18.59 -10.45
N VAL A 51 1.06 -18.25 -9.25
CA VAL A 51 2.44 -17.83 -9.04
C VAL A 51 3.12 -18.85 -8.15
N ASP A 52 4.22 -19.39 -8.63
CA ASP A 52 5.09 -20.26 -7.87
C ASP A 52 6.33 -19.50 -7.43
N ILE A 53 6.65 -19.59 -6.15
CA ILE A 53 7.83 -18.98 -5.53
C ILE A 53 8.68 -20.10 -4.94
N GLU A 54 9.89 -20.25 -5.47
CA GLU A 54 10.88 -21.19 -4.98
C GLU A 54 11.84 -20.47 -4.01
N LEU A 55 12.16 -21.12 -2.91
CA LEU A 55 13.00 -20.57 -1.87
C LEU A 55 14.32 -21.35 -1.75
N SER A 56 15.41 -20.66 -1.45
CA SER A 56 16.71 -21.25 -1.13
C SER A 56 16.74 -21.86 0.26
N GLU A 57 15.94 -21.35 1.18
CA GLU A 57 15.78 -21.82 2.55
C GLU A 57 14.30 -21.79 2.97
N PRO A 58 13.90 -22.58 3.99
CA PRO A 58 12.51 -22.61 4.45
C PRO A 58 12.08 -21.27 5.05
N ASP A 59 10.98 -20.73 4.56
CA ASP A 59 10.33 -19.56 5.16
C ASP A 59 8.81 -19.81 5.26
N GLN A 60 8.33 -19.99 6.49
CA GLN A 60 6.89 -20.09 6.78
C GLN A 60 6.20 -18.73 6.84
N TRP A 61 6.96 -17.64 6.90
CA TRP A 61 6.46 -16.27 7.02
C TRP A 61 6.31 -15.58 5.66
N LEU A 62 6.66 -16.25 4.56
CA LEU A 62 6.54 -15.70 3.21
C LEU A 62 5.16 -15.08 2.91
N PRO A 63 4.00 -15.68 3.31
CA PRO A 63 2.71 -15.05 3.08
C PRO A 63 2.55 -13.69 3.77
N TRP A 64 3.15 -13.50 4.95
CA TRP A 64 3.18 -12.21 5.64
C TRP A 64 4.07 -11.22 4.92
N LEU A 65 5.20 -11.69 4.42
CA LEU A 65 6.14 -10.88 3.64
C LEU A 65 5.49 -10.38 2.34
N MET A 66 4.60 -11.19 1.74
CA MET A 66 3.82 -10.77 0.56
C MET A 66 2.80 -9.66 0.86
N GLY A 67 2.42 -9.46 2.13
CA GLY A 67 1.60 -8.32 2.57
C GLY A 67 2.38 -7.04 2.86
N TYR A 68 3.71 -7.07 2.76
CA TYR A 68 4.56 -5.91 3.07
C TYR A 68 4.64 -4.95 1.86
N ILE A 69 4.90 -3.65 2.16
CA ILE A 69 4.87 -2.58 1.14
C ILE A 69 5.67 -2.88 -0.14
N PRO A 70 6.92 -3.40 -0.09
CA PRO A 70 7.68 -3.68 -1.31
C PRO A 70 7.04 -4.73 -2.22
N SER A 71 6.21 -5.64 -1.66
CA SER A 71 5.50 -6.68 -2.42
C SER A 71 4.19 -6.20 -3.06
N MET A 72 3.82 -4.93 -2.89
CA MET A 72 2.60 -4.37 -3.51
C MET A 72 2.64 -4.56 -5.03
N ILE A 73 1.52 -5.05 -5.55
CA ILE A 73 1.37 -5.27 -6.99
C ILE A 73 1.06 -3.95 -7.67
N LEU A 74 1.91 -3.60 -8.62
CA LEU A 74 1.77 -2.43 -9.48
C LEU A 74 1.46 -2.88 -10.92
N PRO A 75 0.78 -2.04 -11.71
CA PRO A 75 0.66 -2.30 -13.14
C PRO A 75 2.06 -2.34 -13.76
N ARG A 76 2.29 -3.26 -14.69
CA ARG A 76 3.63 -3.44 -15.33
C ARG A 76 4.16 -2.17 -16.01
N GLU A 77 3.25 -1.28 -16.40
CA GLU A 77 3.53 0.02 -17.02
C GLU A 77 3.68 1.18 -16.02
N TRP A 78 3.78 0.89 -14.72
CA TRP A 78 3.75 1.91 -13.66
C TRP A 78 4.79 3.04 -13.84
N ASP A 79 5.95 2.75 -14.40
CA ASP A 79 7.04 3.70 -14.67
C ASP A 79 6.75 4.62 -15.84
N SER A 80 5.85 4.20 -16.75
CA SER A 80 5.41 4.98 -17.91
C SER A 80 4.14 5.77 -17.65
N LEU A 81 3.45 5.50 -16.52
CA LEU A 81 2.22 6.20 -16.17
C LEU A 81 2.52 7.65 -15.76
N PRO A 82 1.84 8.64 -16.37
CA PRO A 82 2.03 10.03 -16.01
C PRO A 82 1.62 10.24 -14.55
N HIS A 83 2.41 11.00 -13.82
CA HIS A 83 2.14 11.38 -12.43
C HIS A 83 2.00 10.22 -11.43
N PHE A 84 2.52 9.01 -11.73
CA PHE A 84 2.40 7.86 -10.85
C PHE A 84 2.88 8.13 -9.41
N ALA A 85 3.94 8.91 -9.23
CA ALA A 85 4.45 9.27 -7.90
C ALA A 85 3.45 10.08 -7.06
N SER A 86 2.60 10.88 -7.68
CA SER A 86 1.59 11.69 -7.01
C SER A 86 0.19 11.07 -7.04
N GLN A 87 -0.09 10.27 -8.06
CA GLN A 87 -1.36 9.57 -8.25
C GLN A 87 -1.10 8.08 -8.53
N PRO A 88 -0.70 7.32 -7.50
CA PRO A 88 -0.39 5.92 -7.66
C PRO A 88 -1.63 5.11 -8.10
N VAL A 89 -1.39 4.18 -9.00
CA VAL A 89 -2.39 3.24 -9.48
C VAL A 89 -2.19 1.89 -8.81
N GLY A 90 -3.20 1.40 -8.15
CA GLY A 90 -3.22 0.10 -7.47
C GLY A 90 -4.56 -0.61 -7.68
N THR A 91 -4.81 -1.64 -6.89
CA THR A 91 -6.03 -2.45 -6.89
C THR A 91 -6.84 -2.31 -5.60
N GLY A 92 -6.53 -1.31 -4.78
CA GLY A 92 -7.14 -1.10 -3.46
C GLY A 92 -8.55 -0.51 -3.51
N PRO A 93 -9.23 -0.42 -2.35
CA PRO A 93 -10.60 0.08 -2.28
C PRO A 93 -10.75 1.59 -2.53
N TYR A 94 -9.63 2.32 -2.55
CA TYR A 94 -9.60 3.76 -2.82
C TYR A 94 -8.55 4.10 -3.86
N ALA A 95 -8.91 4.97 -4.79
CA ALA A 95 -8.02 5.56 -5.77
C ALA A 95 -7.65 7.00 -5.37
N VAL A 96 -6.39 7.37 -5.56
CA VAL A 96 -5.94 8.76 -5.37
C VAL A 96 -6.42 9.60 -6.56
N THR A 97 -7.21 10.64 -6.28
CA THR A 97 -7.70 11.58 -7.30
C THR A 97 -6.95 12.90 -7.27
N ARG A 98 -6.36 13.24 -6.13
CA ARG A 98 -5.51 14.43 -5.97
C ARG A 98 -4.48 14.18 -4.87
N ASN A 99 -3.26 14.57 -5.14
CA ASN A 99 -2.19 14.57 -4.15
C ASN A 99 -1.28 15.78 -4.40
N THR A 100 -1.31 16.71 -3.45
CA THR A 100 -0.51 17.92 -3.44
C THR A 100 0.10 18.11 -2.06
N ASN A 101 0.98 19.10 -1.90
CA ASN A 101 1.58 19.38 -0.58
C ASN A 101 0.54 19.71 0.50
N ASN A 102 -0.63 20.20 0.10
CA ASN A 102 -1.64 20.70 1.04
C ASN A 102 -2.91 19.83 1.07
N GLN A 103 -3.08 18.90 0.13
CA GLN A 103 -4.29 18.11 0.03
C GLN A 103 -4.03 16.73 -0.55
N LEU A 104 -4.53 15.71 0.13
CA LEU A 104 -4.73 14.38 -0.41
C LEU A 104 -6.23 14.11 -0.53
N LYS A 105 -6.68 13.74 -1.73
CA LYS A 105 -8.04 13.34 -1.98
C LYS A 105 -8.05 11.93 -2.55
N ILE A 106 -8.83 11.06 -1.91
CA ILE A 106 -9.03 9.68 -2.37
C ILE A 106 -10.52 9.44 -2.54
N ARG A 107 -10.86 8.60 -3.51
CA ARG A 107 -12.23 8.23 -3.84
C ARG A 107 -12.39 6.73 -3.83
N ALA A 108 -13.53 6.24 -3.35
CA ALA A 108 -13.89 4.83 -3.40
C ALA A 108 -13.83 4.31 -4.84
N PHE A 109 -13.24 3.13 -5.00
CA PHE A 109 -13.11 2.45 -6.28
C PHE A 109 -14.27 1.47 -6.44
N ASP A 110 -15.15 1.74 -7.41
CA ASP A 110 -16.39 1.01 -7.59
C ASP A 110 -16.13 -0.44 -8.08
N ASP A 111 -15.07 -0.65 -8.89
CA ASP A 111 -14.66 -1.96 -9.40
C ASP A 111 -13.71 -2.70 -8.45
N TYR A 112 -13.70 -2.33 -7.16
CA TYR A 112 -12.91 -3.03 -6.17
C TYR A 112 -13.38 -4.47 -6.01
N PHE A 113 -12.47 -5.43 -6.04
CA PHE A 113 -12.76 -6.87 -5.98
C PHE A 113 -13.33 -7.37 -4.64
N GLY A 114 -13.33 -6.56 -3.60
CA GLY A 114 -13.91 -6.83 -2.28
C GLY A 114 -15.21 -6.06 -2.05
N TYR A 115 -15.52 -5.80 -0.80
CA TYR A 115 -16.64 -4.92 -0.48
C TYR A 115 -16.28 -3.48 -0.80
N ARG A 116 -17.15 -2.81 -1.56
CA ARG A 116 -17.01 -1.38 -1.83
C ARG A 116 -16.93 -0.60 -0.52
N ALA A 117 -16.03 0.34 -0.45
CA ALA A 117 -15.91 1.22 0.71
C ALA A 117 -17.20 2.03 0.93
N LEU A 118 -17.63 2.16 2.19
CA LEU A 118 -18.86 2.88 2.55
C LEU A 118 -18.69 4.40 2.42
N ILE A 119 -17.49 4.91 2.63
CA ILE A 119 -17.16 6.33 2.47
C ILE A 119 -16.79 6.55 1.01
N ASP A 120 -17.52 7.38 0.30
CA ASP A 120 -17.28 7.64 -1.11
C ASP A 120 -15.99 8.41 -1.36
N GLU A 121 -15.66 9.35 -0.48
CA GLU A 121 -14.53 10.24 -0.68
C GLU A 121 -13.92 10.66 0.67
N VAL A 122 -12.60 10.69 0.72
CA VAL A 122 -11.83 11.21 1.87
C VAL A 122 -10.95 12.35 1.39
N ASN A 123 -11.05 13.49 2.07
CA ASN A 123 -10.20 14.65 1.86
C ASN A 123 -9.34 14.89 3.09
N VAL A 124 -8.03 14.80 2.92
CA VAL A 124 -7.05 15.13 3.96
C VAL A 124 -6.41 16.46 3.60
N TRP A 125 -6.47 17.42 4.48
CA TRP A 125 -5.85 18.72 4.34
C TRP A 125 -4.65 18.83 5.27
N VAL A 126 -3.52 19.26 4.71
CA VAL A 126 -2.31 19.59 5.46
C VAL A 126 -2.31 21.11 5.65
N LEU A 127 -2.61 21.55 6.87
CA LEU A 127 -2.66 22.95 7.22
C LEU A 127 -1.43 23.28 8.07
N PRO A 128 -0.52 24.14 7.58
CA PRO A 128 0.72 24.47 8.31
C PRO A 128 0.44 25.25 9.61
N GLU A 129 -0.65 26.00 9.65
CA GLU A 129 -1.12 26.72 10.83
C GLU A 129 -2.63 26.48 10.98
N ILE A 130 -3.02 25.81 12.05
CA ILE A 130 -4.42 25.66 12.40
C ILE A 130 -4.76 26.86 13.28
N SER A 131 -5.53 27.84 12.76
CA SER A 131 -6.17 28.81 13.62
C SER A 131 -7.25 28.12 14.45
N GLU A 132 -7.44 28.51 15.69
CA GLU A 132 -8.45 27.95 16.59
C GLU A 132 -9.89 28.07 16.05
N GLU A 133 -10.10 28.88 15.01
CA GLU A 133 -11.39 29.12 14.34
C GLU A 133 -11.76 28.07 13.28
N LEU A 134 -10.84 27.15 12.91
CA LEU A 134 -11.16 26.05 12.00
C LEU A 134 -12.03 25.02 12.72
N SER A 135 -13.34 25.16 12.61
CA SER A 135 -14.28 24.14 13.01
C SER A 135 -14.14 22.93 12.09
N CYS A 136 -13.63 21.81 12.61
CA CYS A 136 -13.75 20.53 11.93
C CYS A 136 -15.23 20.18 11.80
N GLY A 137 -15.66 19.78 10.59
CA GLY A 137 -17.03 19.31 10.35
C GLY A 137 -17.35 17.97 11.02
N LEU A 138 -16.39 17.38 11.75
CA LEU A 138 -16.57 16.19 12.57
C LEU A 138 -16.22 16.54 14.02
N THR A 139 -17.24 16.71 14.84
CA THR A 139 -17.13 16.74 16.29
C THR A 139 -17.61 15.39 16.82
N LEU A 140 -16.81 14.70 17.61
CA LEU A 140 -17.27 13.55 18.37
C LEU A 140 -18.18 14.06 19.49
N GLU A 141 -19.47 13.83 19.36
CA GLU A 141 -20.43 14.11 20.41
C GLU A 141 -20.14 13.25 21.64
N GLY A 142 -19.92 13.87 22.76
CA GLY A 142 -19.66 13.19 24.03
C GLY A 142 -18.75 13.96 24.97
N SER A 143 -18.10 15.03 24.51
CA SER A 143 -17.39 15.95 25.38
C SER A 143 -18.34 17.03 25.95
N THR A 144 -18.55 16.98 27.23
CA THR A 144 -19.14 18.10 27.96
C THR A 144 -18.23 19.32 27.83
N GLU A 145 -18.79 20.43 27.34
CA GLU A 145 -18.22 21.75 27.39
C GLU A 145 -16.81 21.94 26.74
N GLY A 146 -16.79 21.98 25.41
CA GLY A 146 -15.66 22.60 24.69
C GLY A 146 -14.34 21.86 24.70
N GLU A 147 -14.23 20.70 25.31
CA GLU A 147 -13.05 19.84 25.22
C GLU A 147 -13.07 19.06 23.92
N LYS A 148 -12.04 19.27 23.10
CA LYS A 148 -11.80 18.46 21.91
C LYS A 148 -11.55 17.02 22.36
N ALA A 149 -12.35 16.06 21.87
CA ALA A 149 -12.07 14.65 22.07
C ALA A 149 -10.77 14.30 21.35
N VAL A 150 -9.74 13.95 22.11
CA VAL A 150 -8.47 13.47 21.57
C VAL A 150 -8.49 11.96 21.68
N GLU A 151 -8.55 11.26 20.54
CA GLU A 151 -8.31 9.84 20.51
C GLU A 151 -6.79 9.62 20.43
N SER A 152 -6.21 9.08 21.50
CA SER A 152 -4.82 8.63 21.50
C SER A 152 -4.77 7.14 21.25
N ARG A 153 -4.11 6.72 20.18
CA ARG A 153 -3.84 5.33 19.89
C ARG A 153 -2.35 5.08 20.06
N LEU A 154 -2.01 3.99 20.73
CA LEU A 154 -0.62 3.54 20.80
C LEU A 154 -0.17 3.16 19.39
N GLU A 155 0.88 3.81 18.90
CA GLU A 155 1.46 3.50 17.61
C GLU A 155 2.24 2.19 17.71
N GLU A 156 1.91 1.21 16.88
CA GLU A 156 2.65 -0.04 16.76
C GLU A 156 3.90 0.19 15.91
N GLY A 157 4.84 0.93 16.45
CA GLY A 157 6.07 1.27 15.78
C GLY A 157 7.23 1.29 16.78
N CYS A 158 8.45 1.33 16.29
CA CYS A 158 9.62 1.57 17.10
C CYS A 158 10.52 2.61 16.44
N TYR A 159 11.10 3.48 17.27
CA TYR A 159 12.22 4.32 16.90
C TYR A 159 13.50 3.60 17.24
N TYR A 160 14.46 3.58 16.32
CA TYR A 160 15.76 2.99 16.54
C TYR A 160 16.87 3.92 16.09
N LEU A 161 18.00 3.85 16.81
CA LEU A 161 19.23 4.56 16.45
C LEU A 161 20.14 3.58 15.72
N LEU A 162 20.50 3.95 14.49
CA LEU A 162 21.52 3.24 13.73
C LEU A 162 22.87 3.90 14.00
N PHE A 163 23.80 3.12 14.56
CA PHE A 163 25.19 3.54 14.70
C PHE A 163 26.00 3.02 13.53
N ASP A 164 26.59 3.94 12.75
CA ASP A 164 27.55 3.55 11.73
C ASP A 164 28.90 3.21 12.40
N ALA A 165 29.16 1.92 12.53
CA ALA A 165 30.41 1.42 13.09
C ALA A 165 31.66 1.71 12.21
N ARG A 166 31.49 2.27 11.00
CA ARG A 166 32.56 2.59 10.08
C ARG A 166 33.16 3.99 10.26
N SER A 167 32.53 4.83 11.08
CA SER A 167 32.98 6.21 11.29
C SER A 167 34.10 6.37 12.33
N HIS A 168 34.61 5.28 12.87
CA HIS A 168 35.76 5.28 13.80
C HIS A 168 36.97 4.56 13.17
N ARG A 169 37.57 5.23 12.16
CA ARG A 169 38.97 5.02 11.77
C ARG A 169 39.66 6.34 11.54
#